data_ea9835e0b73bd40423dfd5c2ccaa1c25
#
_entry.id   ea9835e0b73bd40423dfd5c2ccaa1c25
#
_cell.length_a   1.000
_cell.length_b   1.000
_cell.length_c   1.000
_cell.angle_alpha   90.00
_cell.angle_beta   90.00
_cell.angle_gamma   90.00
#
_symmetry.space_group_name_H-M   'P 1'
#
loop_
_entity.id
_entity.type
_entity.pdbx_description
1 polymer ?
#
loop_
_entity_poly.entity_id
_entity_poly.type
_entity_poly.pdbx_seq_one_letter_code
_entity_poly.pdbx_strand_id
1 'polypeptide(L)'
;SKINTSIDDIIKLISNEYRLVHRLDMETSGLLVISKNLETAKKFGKLFQLKNIEKTYLAICEGKPEISESIVELDMKNKFEKIDKTETYYKVLYFQGGVSFILFKPKTGKTHQLRKVSKNLGSPIIGDNKYNSQSRFKKENLMLNAYELKFSIDNSNFKFCTDIPGHFNMFLKKNRIKSIKKFL
;
A
#
# COMPACT_ATOMS: atom_id res chain seq x y z
N SER A 1 -17.97 -21.89 -9.37
CA SER A 1 -16.62 -21.88 -8.78
C SER A 1 -15.92 -20.60 -9.20
N LYS A 2 -15.64 -19.68 -8.25
CA LYS A 2 -14.76 -18.55 -8.54
C LYS A 2 -13.37 -19.12 -8.79
N ILE A 3 -12.88 -19.01 -10.02
CA ILE A 3 -11.50 -19.32 -10.36
C ILE A 3 -10.67 -18.23 -9.68
N ASN A 4 -10.03 -18.55 -8.55
CA ASN A 4 -9.09 -17.66 -7.85
C ASN A 4 -7.76 -17.71 -8.58
N THR A 5 -7.68 -17.07 -9.74
CA THR A 5 -6.43 -16.91 -10.48
C THR A 5 -5.56 -15.88 -9.74
N SER A 6 -4.43 -16.30 -9.22
CA SER A 6 -3.46 -15.39 -8.60
C SER A 6 -2.63 -14.66 -9.67
N ILE A 7 -2.00 -13.53 -9.28
CA ILE A 7 -1.05 -12.85 -10.18
C ILE A 7 0.10 -13.78 -10.55
N ASP A 8 0.54 -14.66 -9.64
CA ASP A 8 1.59 -15.64 -9.91
C ASP A 8 1.16 -16.62 -11.03
N ASP A 9 -0.09 -17.05 -11.04
CA ASP A 9 -0.63 -17.89 -12.11
C ASP A 9 -0.65 -17.15 -13.45
N ILE A 10 -1.07 -15.88 -13.45
CA ILE A 10 -1.12 -15.06 -14.66
C ILE A 10 0.28 -14.85 -15.25
N ILE A 11 1.27 -14.50 -14.44
CA ILE A 11 2.63 -14.25 -14.96
C ILE A 11 3.30 -15.54 -15.48
N LYS A 12 3.00 -16.71 -14.91
CA LYS A 12 3.48 -18.00 -15.39
C LYS A 12 2.90 -18.37 -16.76
N LEU A 13 1.67 -17.91 -17.07
CA LEU A 13 1.10 -18.06 -18.42
C LEU A 13 1.86 -17.24 -19.46
N ILE A 14 2.51 -16.13 -19.05
CA ILE A 14 3.30 -15.29 -19.97
C ILE A 14 4.70 -15.88 -20.14
N SER A 15 5.36 -16.28 -19.04
CA SER A 15 6.67 -16.91 -19.05
C SER A 15 6.97 -17.64 -17.75
N ASN A 16 7.51 -18.86 -17.85
CA ASN A 16 8.00 -19.62 -16.71
C ASN A 16 9.24 -19.01 -16.04
N GLU A 17 9.90 -18.05 -16.67
CA GLU A 17 11.06 -17.36 -16.10
C GLU A 17 10.67 -16.19 -15.18
N TYR A 18 9.44 -15.66 -15.34
CA TYR A 18 8.97 -14.51 -14.57
C TYR A 18 8.76 -14.87 -13.11
N ARG A 19 9.11 -13.95 -12.20
CA ARG A 19 9.02 -14.14 -10.76
C ARG A 19 8.42 -12.93 -10.07
N LEU A 20 7.50 -13.17 -9.14
CA LEU A 20 7.10 -12.16 -8.17
C LEU A 20 8.24 -11.92 -7.19
N VAL A 21 8.62 -10.67 -7.00
CA VAL A 21 9.68 -10.26 -6.07
C VAL A 21 9.15 -9.61 -4.80
N HIS A 22 7.88 -9.21 -4.81
CA HIS A 22 7.12 -8.75 -3.64
C HIS A 22 5.62 -8.99 -3.86
N ARG A 23 4.82 -8.61 -2.89
CA ARG A 23 3.37 -8.77 -2.93
C ARG A 23 2.65 -7.50 -2.48
N LEU A 24 1.43 -7.33 -2.96
CA LEU A 24 0.42 -6.44 -2.41
C LEU A 24 -0.65 -7.27 -1.68
N ASP A 25 -1.36 -6.67 -0.74
CA ASP A 25 -2.57 -7.28 -0.20
C ASP A 25 -3.63 -7.37 -1.32
N MET A 26 -4.51 -8.36 -1.25
CA MET A 26 -5.42 -8.73 -2.35
C MET A 26 -6.24 -7.56 -2.91
N GLU A 27 -6.67 -6.63 -2.07
CA GLU A 27 -7.50 -5.49 -2.47
C GLU A 27 -6.69 -4.20 -2.66
N THR A 28 -5.35 -4.22 -2.45
CA THR A 28 -4.47 -3.07 -2.64
C THR A 28 -4.16 -2.90 -4.13
N SER A 29 -4.44 -1.73 -4.67
CA SER A 29 -4.09 -1.35 -6.03
C SER A 29 -2.66 -0.79 -6.14
N GLY A 30 -2.16 -0.61 -7.36
CA GLY A 30 -0.94 0.13 -7.64
C GLY A 30 0.23 -0.73 -8.16
N LEU A 31 1.45 -0.26 -7.91
CA LEU A 31 2.68 -0.80 -8.48
C LEU A 31 3.04 -2.17 -7.90
N LEU A 32 3.26 -3.11 -8.80
CA LEU A 32 3.81 -4.44 -8.52
C LEU A 32 4.98 -4.71 -9.46
N VAL A 33 6.14 -5.06 -8.90
CA VAL A 33 7.34 -5.40 -9.69
C VAL A 33 7.38 -6.90 -9.96
N ILE A 34 7.61 -7.25 -11.21
CA ILE A 34 7.82 -8.62 -11.67
C ILE A 34 9.20 -8.67 -12.34
N SER A 35 10.06 -9.58 -11.92
CA SER A 35 11.33 -9.83 -12.59
C SER A 35 11.14 -10.76 -13.78
N LYS A 36 11.88 -10.52 -14.86
CA LYS A 36 11.82 -11.34 -16.08
C LYS A 36 12.71 -12.58 -16.02
N ASN A 37 13.60 -12.67 -15.04
CA ASN A 37 14.52 -13.81 -14.86
C ASN A 37 14.93 -13.97 -13.38
N LEU A 38 15.55 -15.10 -13.08
CA LEU A 38 15.95 -15.45 -11.72
C LEU A 38 17.07 -14.54 -11.17
N GLU A 39 18.00 -14.08 -12.01
CA GLU A 39 19.10 -13.21 -11.58
C GLU A 39 18.53 -11.87 -11.03
N THR A 40 17.67 -11.23 -11.82
CA THR A 40 16.99 -9.99 -11.39
C THR A 40 16.11 -10.22 -10.16
N ALA A 41 15.44 -11.39 -10.06
CA ALA A 41 14.66 -11.72 -8.87
C ALA A 41 15.53 -11.79 -7.61
N LYS A 42 16.73 -12.38 -7.69
CA LYS A 42 17.70 -12.43 -6.57
C LYS A 42 18.16 -11.01 -6.17
N LYS A 43 18.45 -10.12 -7.14
CA LYS A 43 18.80 -8.72 -6.89
C LYS A 43 17.68 -8.00 -6.12
N PHE A 44 16.42 -8.10 -6.56
CA PHE A 44 15.26 -7.54 -5.86
C PHE A 44 15.07 -8.15 -4.46
N GLY A 45 15.23 -9.47 -4.31
CA GLY A 45 15.17 -10.12 -3.00
C GLY A 45 16.13 -9.49 -2.00
N LYS A 46 17.38 -9.23 -2.43
CA LYS A 46 18.40 -8.53 -1.62
C LYS A 46 18.00 -7.08 -1.30
N LEU A 47 17.47 -6.34 -2.28
CA LEU A 47 17.02 -4.97 -2.06
C LEU A 47 15.87 -4.90 -1.04
N PHE A 48 14.88 -5.80 -1.11
CA PHE A 48 13.80 -5.88 -0.12
C PHE A 48 14.30 -6.27 1.27
N GLN A 49 15.20 -7.24 1.35
CA GLN A 49 15.81 -7.70 2.61
C GLN A 49 16.59 -6.56 3.29
N LEU A 50 17.36 -5.79 2.54
CA LEU A 50 18.14 -4.65 3.02
C LEU A 50 17.30 -3.37 3.20
N LYS A 51 16.00 -3.41 2.89
CA LYS A 51 15.08 -2.26 2.93
C LYS A 51 15.51 -1.09 2.01
N ASN A 52 16.18 -1.40 0.91
CA ASN A 52 16.70 -0.43 -0.08
C ASN A 52 15.68 -0.11 -1.18
N ILE A 53 14.40 -0.42 -0.95
CA ILE A 53 13.29 -0.02 -1.83
C ILE A 53 12.41 0.95 -1.06
N GLU A 54 12.37 2.18 -1.52
CA GLU A 54 11.43 3.18 -1.01
C GLU A 54 10.05 2.92 -1.61
N LYS A 55 9.05 2.87 -0.75
CA LYS A 55 7.65 2.62 -1.11
C LYS A 55 6.80 3.77 -0.59
N THR A 56 6.01 4.38 -1.47
CA THR A 56 5.01 5.37 -1.07
C THR A 56 3.63 4.82 -1.39
N TYR A 57 2.75 4.86 -0.41
CA TYR A 57 1.35 4.49 -0.55
C TYR A 57 0.47 5.70 -0.32
N LEU A 58 -0.66 5.72 -0.99
CA LEU A 58 -1.72 6.69 -0.77
C LEU A 58 -2.94 5.95 -0.24
N ALA A 59 -3.59 6.53 0.76
CA ALA A 59 -4.83 5.99 1.29
C ALA A 59 -5.86 7.09 1.53
N ILE A 60 -7.14 6.74 1.37
CA ILE A 60 -8.26 7.53 1.87
C ILE A 60 -8.75 6.85 3.14
N CYS A 61 -8.71 7.59 4.24
CA CYS A 61 -8.99 7.08 5.59
C CYS A 61 -10.21 7.80 6.19
N GLU A 62 -10.97 7.12 7.01
CA GLU A 62 -12.08 7.70 7.76
C GLU A 62 -11.55 8.34 9.04
N GLY A 63 -11.94 9.60 9.31
CA GLY A 63 -11.39 10.38 10.42
C GLY A 63 -10.09 11.10 10.07
N LYS A 64 -9.42 11.64 11.08
CA LYS A 64 -8.14 12.33 10.98
C LYS A 64 -7.24 11.93 12.15
N PRO A 65 -5.98 11.52 11.89
CA PRO A 65 -5.01 11.34 12.96
C PRO A 65 -4.85 12.61 13.80
N GLU A 66 -4.63 12.46 15.09
CA GLU A 66 -4.37 13.58 16.01
C GLU A 66 -3.14 14.38 15.56
N ILE A 67 -2.06 13.66 15.25
CA ILE A 67 -0.83 14.25 14.70
C ILE A 67 -0.88 14.10 13.17
N SER A 68 -0.63 15.20 12.46
CA SER A 68 -0.74 15.22 10.99
C SER A 68 0.45 14.60 10.26
N GLU A 69 1.62 14.47 10.93
CA GLU A 69 2.83 13.90 10.34
C GLU A 69 3.73 13.31 11.42
N SER A 70 4.09 12.04 11.33
CA SER A 70 4.95 11.36 12.30
C SER A 70 5.48 10.03 11.76
N ILE A 71 6.34 9.39 12.54
CA ILE A 71 6.74 7.99 12.39
C ILE A 71 6.00 7.16 13.45
N VAL A 72 5.39 6.07 13.01
CA VAL A 72 4.71 5.10 13.88
C VAL A 72 5.52 3.81 13.91
N GLU A 73 5.91 3.42 15.10
CA GLU A 73 6.41 2.08 15.38
C GLU A 73 5.27 1.23 15.93
N LEU A 74 5.10 0.04 15.41
CA LEU A 74 4.04 -0.88 15.81
C LEU A 74 4.56 -2.31 15.84
N ASP A 75 4.41 -2.96 16.98
CA ASP A 75 4.69 -4.37 17.15
C ASP A 75 3.55 -5.19 16.56
N MET A 76 3.88 -6.09 15.63
CA MET A 76 2.90 -6.92 14.93
C MET A 76 3.22 -8.40 15.09
N LYS A 77 2.27 -9.17 15.60
CA LYS A 77 2.38 -10.64 15.57
C LYS A 77 2.29 -11.15 14.14
N ASN A 78 3.24 -11.98 13.76
CA ASN A 78 3.23 -12.70 12.50
C ASN A 78 2.51 -14.07 12.62
N LYS A 79 2.46 -14.86 11.54
CA LYS A 79 1.79 -16.17 11.53
C LYS A 79 2.41 -17.22 12.46
N PHE A 80 3.60 -16.96 13.00
CA PHE A 80 4.31 -17.82 13.96
C PHE A 80 4.28 -17.25 15.37
N GLU A 81 3.33 -16.32 15.67
CA GLU A 81 3.19 -15.61 16.96
C GLU A 81 4.42 -14.77 17.37
N LYS A 82 5.44 -14.66 16.51
CA LYS A 82 6.60 -13.82 16.77
C LYS A 82 6.26 -12.36 16.53
N ILE A 83 6.84 -11.49 17.36
CA ILE A 83 6.68 -10.04 17.26
C ILE A 83 7.64 -9.50 16.20
N ASP A 84 7.07 -8.87 15.18
CA ASP A 84 7.77 -8.13 14.15
C ASP A 84 7.66 -6.64 14.44
N LYS A 85 8.77 -5.96 14.70
CA LYS A 85 8.80 -4.51 14.81
C LYS A 85 8.64 -3.87 13.44
N THR A 86 7.70 -2.95 13.32
CA THR A 86 7.43 -2.23 12.08
C THR A 86 7.59 -0.73 12.27
N GLU A 87 8.01 -0.05 11.22
CA GLU A 87 8.19 1.40 11.18
C GLU A 87 7.50 1.94 9.94
N THR A 88 6.68 2.98 10.11
CA THR A 88 5.95 3.63 9.02
C THR A 88 5.93 5.13 9.25
N TYR A 89 6.53 5.89 8.34
CA TYR A 89 6.26 7.33 8.26
C TYR A 89 4.90 7.56 7.62
N TYR A 90 4.15 8.54 8.11
CA TYR A 90 2.92 9.01 7.48
C TYR A 90 2.80 10.53 7.51
N LYS A 91 2.00 11.04 6.56
CA LYS A 91 1.64 12.46 6.46
C LYS A 91 0.20 12.60 5.97
N VAL A 92 -0.60 13.37 6.71
CA VAL A 92 -1.94 13.79 6.27
C VAL A 92 -1.76 14.89 5.24
N LEU A 93 -2.09 14.59 3.99
CA LEU A 93 -1.99 15.54 2.88
C LEU A 93 -3.20 16.47 2.82
N TYR A 94 -4.38 15.97 3.21
CA TYR A 94 -5.63 16.70 3.15
C TYR A 94 -6.68 16.09 4.05
N PHE A 95 -7.59 16.91 4.60
CA PHE A 95 -8.73 16.46 5.38
C PHE A 95 -9.96 17.28 5.00
N GLN A 96 -11.08 16.61 4.68
CA GLN A 96 -12.38 17.22 4.39
C GLN A 96 -13.52 16.22 4.63
N GLY A 97 -14.64 16.69 5.17
CA GLY A 97 -15.87 15.87 5.30
C GLY A 97 -15.71 14.61 6.15
N GLY A 98 -14.82 14.65 7.17
CA GLY A 98 -14.54 13.48 8.01
C GLY A 98 -13.66 12.43 7.33
N VAL A 99 -12.98 12.76 6.23
CA VAL A 99 -12.12 11.88 5.45
C VAL A 99 -10.74 12.50 5.31
N SER A 100 -9.69 11.71 5.59
CA SER A 100 -8.29 12.10 5.40
C SER A 100 -7.70 11.45 4.17
N PHE A 101 -6.86 12.18 3.46
CA PHE A 101 -5.96 11.64 2.46
C PHE A 101 -4.57 11.55 3.06
N ILE A 102 -4.04 10.34 3.17
CA ILE A 102 -2.81 10.07 3.90
C ILE A 102 -1.78 9.42 2.99
N LEU A 103 -0.56 9.95 3.03
CA LEU A 103 0.62 9.35 2.45
C LEU A 103 1.30 8.49 3.52
N PHE A 104 1.67 7.25 3.15
CA PHE A 104 2.44 6.34 3.99
C PHE A 104 3.74 5.94 3.31
N LYS A 105 4.85 5.89 4.07
CA LYS A 105 6.14 5.34 3.64
C LYS A 105 6.57 4.26 4.63
N PRO A 106 6.20 2.99 4.40
CA PRO A 106 6.60 1.90 5.28
C PRO A 106 8.05 1.49 5.02
N LYS A 107 8.88 1.47 6.05
CA LYS A 107 10.27 0.97 6.01
C LYS A 107 10.30 -0.56 5.97
N THR A 108 9.31 -1.19 6.58
CA THR A 108 9.08 -2.64 6.57
C THR A 108 7.93 -3.01 5.62
N GLY A 109 7.68 -4.30 5.41
CA GLY A 109 6.61 -4.80 4.53
C GLY A 109 5.86 -5.98 5.17
N LYS A 110 5.28 -5.79 6.37
CA LYS A 110 4.57 -6.86 7.06
C LYS A 110 3.11 -6.93 6.63
N THR A 111 2.50 -8.11 6.79
CA THR A 111 1.12 -8.37 6.38
C THR A 111 0.16 -7.35 6.97
N HIS A 112 -0.60 -6.68 6.10
CA HIS A 112 -1.56 -5.62 6.42
C HIS A 112 -0.97 -4.46 7.24
N GLN A 113 0.33 -4.17 7.13
CA GLN A 113 1.01 -3.17 7.95
C GLN A 113 0.30 -1.82 7.94
N LEU A 114 0.08 -1.24 6.77
CA LEU A 114 -0.55 0.08 6.65
C LEU A 114 -2.00 0.10 7.13
N ARG A 115 -2.73 -0.99 6.95
CA ARG A 115 -4.10 -1.16 7.40
C ARG A 115 -4.19 -1.17 8.93
N LYS A 116 -3.23 -1.81 9.61
CA LYS A 116 -3.12 -1.83 11.08
C LYS A 116 -2.63 -0.49 11.61
N VAL A 117 -1.63 0.13 10.97
CA VAL A 117 -1.13 1.45 11.33
C VAL A 117 -2.24 2.49 11.24
N SER A 118 -2.99 2.55 10.14
CA SER A 118 -4.08 3.51 9.98
C SER A 118 -5.18 3.34 11.03
N LYS A 119 -5.52 2.07 11.39
CA LYS A 119 -6.44 1.79 12.49
C LYS A 119 -5.90 2.29 13.83
N ASN A 120 -4.61 2.04 14.12
CA ASN A 120 -3.95 2.49 15.36
C ASN A 120 -3.93 4.02 15.48
N LEU A 121 -3.85 4.73 14.36
CA LEU A 121 -3.93 6.18 14.29
C LEU A 121 -5.36 6.76 14.48
N GLY A 122 -6.36 5.91 14.74
CA GLY A 122 -7.77 6.33 14.79
C GLY A 122 -8.33 6.77 13.43
N SER A 123 -7.62 6.48 12.34
CA SER A 123 -7.99 6.86 10.98
C SER A 123 -7.93 5.64 10.04
N PRO A 124 -8.81 4.63 10.23
CA PRO A 124 -8.77 3.41 9.46
C PRO A 124 -9.09 3.65 7.98
N ILE A 125 -8.49 2.83 7.11
CA ILE A 125 -8.66 2.96 5.65
C ILE A 125 -10.12 2.65 5.27
N ILE A 126 -10.68 3.47 4.38
CA ILE A 126 -12.03 3.26 3.83
C ILE A 126 -12.04 2.00 2.96
N GLY A 127 -13.13 1.22 3.06
CA GLY A 127 -13.28 -0.06 2.36
C GLY A 127 -12.50 -1.22 2.99
N ASP A 128 -11.85 -1.01 4.14
CA ASP A 128 -11.17 -2.07 4.87
C ASP A 128 -12.16 -2.88 5.73
N ASN A 129 -12.70 -3.95 5.17
CA ASN A 129 -13.67 -4.80 5.87
C ASN A 129 -13.11 -5.50 7.12
N LYS A 130 -11.78 -5.65 7.22
CA LYS A 130 -11.13 -6.32 8.35
C LYS A 130 -10.82 -5.38 9.51
N TYR A 131 -10.35 -4.18 9.23
CA TYR A 131 -9.87 -3.24 10.24
C TYR A 131 -10.78 -2.03 10.41
N ASN A 132 -11.78 -1.86 9.54
CA ASN A 132 -12.77 -0.78 9.55
C ASN A 132 -14.20 -1.32 9.29
N SER A 133 -14.58 -2.42 9.93
CA SER A 133 -15.87 -3.11 9.72
C SER A 133 -17.10 -2.28 10.10
N GLN A 134 -16.94 -1.28 10.96
CA GLN A 134 -18.01 -0.38 11.40
C GLN A 134 -18.11 0.91 10.56
N SER A 135 -17.32 1.02 9.50
CA SER A 135 -17.32 2.18 8.62
C SER A 135 -18.69 2.41 7.95
N ARG A 136 -19.09 3.68 7.86
CA ARG A 136 -20.19 4.11 6.98
C ARG A 136 -19.90 3.86 5.49
N PHE A 137 -18.63 3.62 5.14
CA PHE A 137 -18.12 3.36 3.79
C PHE A 137 -17.76 1.89 3.54
N LYS A 138 -18.28 0.96 4.32
CA LYS A 138 -17.95 -0.50 4.23
C LYS A 138 -18.24 -1.16 2.88
N LYS A 139 -19.06 -0.53 2.02
CA LYS A 139 -19.37 -1.02 0.66
C LYS A 139 -18.38 -0.54 -0.40
N GLU A 140 -17.48 0.35 -0.05
CA GLU A 140 -16.45 0.85 -0.97
C GLU A 140 -15.30 -0.17 -1.10
N ASN A 141 -14.56 -0.12 -2.20
CA ASN A 141 -13.31 -0.87 -2.35
C ASN A 141 -12.23 -0.34 -1.39
N LEU A 142 -11.24 -1.17 -1.06
CA LEU A 142 -10.13 -0.74 -0.22
C LEU A 142 -9.41 0.47 -0.83
N MET A 143 -9.45 1.59 -0.14
CA MET A 143 -8.83 2.85 -0.58
C MET A 143 -7.34 2.89 -0.20
N LEU A 144 -6.57 1.91 -0.68
CA LEU A 144 -5.12 1.81 -0.50
C LEU A 144 -4.44 1.55 -1.84
N ASN A 145 -3.47 2.39 -2.18
CA ASN A 145 -2.74 2.33 -3.45
C ASN A 145 -1.23 2.38 -3.24
N ALA A 146 -0.49 1.42 -3.79
CA ALA A 146 0.96 1.44 -3.92
C ALA A 146 1.36 2.44 -5.02
N TYR A 147 1.52 3.69 -4.62
CA TYR A 147 1.60 4.85 -5.52
C TYR A 147 2.96 5.03 -6.17
N GLU A 148 4.05 4.90 -5.40
CA GLU A 148 5.40 5.15 -5.89
C GLU A 148 6.37 4.09 -5.38
N LEU A 149 7.29 3.68 -6.25
CA LEU A 149 8.46 2.85 -5.93
C LEU A 149 9.72 3.55 -6.41
N LYS A 150 10.74 3.61 -5.53
CA LYS A 150 12.10 4.05 -5.88
C LYS A 150 13.10 3.01 -5.42
N PHE A 151 14.08 2.73 -6.24
CA PHE A 151 15.18 1.83 -5.93
C PHE A 151 16.35 2.07 -6.87
N SER A 152 17.53 1.58 -6.46
CA SER A 152 18.73 1.56 -7.31
C SER A 152 19.13 0.11 -7.56
N ILE A 153 19.40 -0.24 -8.79
CA ILE A 153 19.89 -1.55 -9.22
C ILE A 153 20.93 -1.36 -10.33
N ASP A 154 22.05 -2.08 -10.24
CA ASP A 154 23.15 -2.02 -11.22
C ASP A 154 23.59 -0.56 -11.50
N ASN A 155 23.79 0.25 -10.45
CA ASN A 155 24.17 1.67 -10.49
C ASN A 155 23.17 2.61 -11.20
N SER A 156 21.97 2.14 -11.51
CA SER A 156 20.90 2.94 -12.11
C SER A 156 19.78 3.19 -11.10
N ASN A 157 19.28 4.42 -11.07
CA ASN A 157 18.18 4.84 -10.21
C ASN A 157 16.87 4.75 -10.96
N PHE A 158 15.87 4.13 -10.33
CA PHE A 158 14.53 3.98 -10.88
C PHE A 158 13.50 4.62 -9.98
N LYS A 159 12.55 5.31 -10.60
CA LYS A 159 11.36 5.85 -9.94
C LYS A 159 10.15 5.57 -10.81
N PHE A 160 9.16 4.89 -10.25
CA PHE A 160 7.88 4.61 -10.90
C PHE A 160 6.74 5.16 -10.05
N CYS A 161 5.73 5.74 -10.69
CA CYS A 161 4.51 6.23 -10.05
C CYS A 161 3.29 5.73 -10.83
N THR A 162 2.17 5.56 -10.13
CA THR A 162 0.86 5.35 -10.76
C THR A 162 0.07 6.65 -10.80
N ASP A 163 -0.97 6.68 -11.62
CA ASP A 163 -2.05 7.66 -11.45
C ASP A 163 -2.89 7.35 -10.20
N ILE A 164 -3.68 8.34 -9.77
CA ILE A 164 -4.70 8.12 -8.74
C ILE A 164 -5.74 7.14 -9.28
N PRO A 165 -6.02 6.03 -8.56
CA PRO A 165 -6.97 5.02 -9.02
C PRO A 165 -8.36 5.60 -9.30
N GLY A 166 -9.02 5.06 -10.34
CA GLY A 166 -10.36 5.53 -10.74
C GLY A 166 -11.39 5.44 -9.59
N HIS A 167 -11.33 4.38 -8.77
CA HIS A 167 -12.24 4.23 -7.63
C HIS A 167 -12.01 5.30 -6.54
N PHE A 168 -10.78 5.82 -6.34
CA PHE A 168 -10.51 6.96 -5.48
C PHE A 168 -11.21 8.21 -6.01
N ASN A 169 -11.02 8.50 -7.31
CA ASN A 169 -11.64 9.68 -7.94
C ASN A 169 -13.17 9.61 -7.87
N MET A 170 -13.77 8.43 -8.10
CA MET A 170 -15.21 8.23 -7.98
C MET A 170 -15.70 8.45 -6.56
N PHE A 171 -14.99 7.92 -5.56
CA PHE A 171 -15.32 8.13 -4.14
C PHE A 171 -15.28 9.61 -3.75
N LEU A 172 -14.21 10.33 -4.14
CA LEU A 172 -14.05 11.75 -3.85
C LEU A 172 -15.18 12.57 -4.48
N LYS A 173 -15.51 12.33 -5.76
CA LYS A 173 -16.60 12.99 -6.46
C LYS A 173 -17.96 12.74 -5.79
N LYS A 174 -18.27 11.47 -5.48
CA LYS A 174 -19.52 11.04 -4.82
C LYS A 174 -19.71 11.73 -3.47
N ASN A 175 -18.64 11.93 -2.72
CA ASN A 175 -18.66 12.54 -1.39
C ASN A 175 -18.39 14.07 -1.41
N ARG A 176 -18.36 14.69 -2.57
CA ARG A 176 -18.11 16.15 -2.77
C ARG A 176 -16.79 16.62 -2.14
N ILE A 177 -15.78 15.74 -2.13
CA ILE A 177 -14.43 16.03 -1.64
C ILE A 177 -13.60 16.55 -2.81
N LYS A 178 -12.80 17.59 -2.59
CA LYS A 178 -11.94 18.19 -3.64
C LYS A 178 -10.92 17.19 -4.15
N SER A 179 -10.56 17.32 -5.43
CA SER A 179 -9.53 16.49 -6.04
C SER A 179 -8.19 16.60 -5.30
N ILE A 180 -7.55 15.45 -5.08
CA ILE A 180 -6.29 15.34 -4.34
C ILE A 180 -5.05 15.47 -5.22
N LYS A 181 -5.20 15.58 -6.56
CA LYS A 181 -4.06 15.69 -7.50
C LYS A 181 -3.09 16.83 -7.16
N LYS A 182 -3.58 17.93 -6.60
CA LYS A 182 -2.75 19.09 -6.24
C LYS A 182 -1.89 18.91 -4.99
N PHE A 183 -2.03 17.79 -4.29
CA PHE A 183 -1.26 17.49 -3.07
C PHE A 183 -0.15 16.44 -3.31
N LEU A 184 0.00 15.97 -4.55
CA LEU A 184 1.01 15.06 -5.04
C LEU A 184 2.00 15.77 -5.97
#